data_7443210037d72ad38476571c8b30506c
#
_entry.id   7443210037d72ad38476571c8b30506c
#
_cell.length_a   1.000
_cell.length_b   1.000
_cell.length_c   1.000
_cell.angle_alpha   90.00
_cell.angle_beta   90.00
_cell.angle_gamma   90.00
#
_symmetry.space_group_name_H-M   'P 1'
#
loop_
_entity.id
_entity.type
_entity.pdbx_description
1 polymer ?
#
loop_
_entity_poly.entity_id
_entity_poly.type
_entity_poly.pdbx_seq_one_letter_code
_entity_poly.pdbx_strand_id
1 'polypeptide(L)'
;MQKLILNGLEGPLSDGLSTETVEKLNDATVGQNRNEQWYVLRKGRITSSNFHSVSCKIKHNKSKDVVRPLLSNIMGYTSVNPNLKALKYGREMEPIAKESYQLCMKKGHTNVVFKNCGIFIDSCRPYLAASPDLIVSCSCCGDGVSEFKCPMIPKCDLCTDFCLCKLPVFLRNEDGILSLNRNHAYFAQIQGQMAITGRFWCDFFVYTCNGNFSERIEFDKDYYDDLQCDLDRFFNLYILAEFKNRSVENSFTEDEPMDVDVVKNVNDGNVFFCPICKGIILDDVKTFKAQSVQCDKCHLWFHFSCVHVTKTVLKDKKEWFCPHC
;
A
#
# COMPACT_ATOMS: atom_id res chain seq x y z
N MET A 1 13.21 -6.01 -15.02
CA MET A 1 12.44 -5.33 -13.97
C MET A 1 12.26 -6.20 -12.74
N GLN A 2 11.82 -7.46 -12.83
CA GLN A 2 11.85 -8.42 -11.69
C GLN A 2 13.26 -8.59 -11.09
N LYS A 3 14.33 -8.58 -11.89
CA LYS A 3 15.71 -8.62 -11.41
C LYS A 3 16.08 -7.43 -10.50
N LEU A 4 15.56 -6.23 -10.74
CA LEU A 4 15.79 -5.06 -9.86
C LEU A 4 15.12 -5.20 -8.49
N ILE A 5 14.00 -5.90 -8.41
CA ILE A 5 13.34 -6.21 -7.14
C ILE A 5 14.11 -7.32 -6.42
N LEU A 6 14.56 -8.35 -7.14
CA LEU A 6 15.27 -9.51 -6.58
C LEU A 6 16.71 -9.18 -6.16
N ASN A 7 17.43 -8.35 -6.91
CA ASN A 7 18.79 -7.95 -6.53
C ASN A 7 18.82 -6.99 -5.31
N GLY A 8 17.70 -6.34 -4.96
CA GLY A 8 17.55 -5.58 -3.73
C GLY A 8 17.18 -6.42 -2.50
N LEU A 9 17.05 -7.74 -2.62
CA LEU A 9 16.59 -8.63 -1.55
C LEU A 9 17.72 -9.16 -0.63
N GLU A 10 18.99 -8.96 -0.99
CA GLU A 10 20.14 -9.49 -0.21
C GLU A 10 20.75 -8.49 0.78
N GLY A 11 20.03 -7.40 1.09
CA GLY A 11 20.47 -6.34 2.00
C GLY A 11 20.28 -4.96 1.36
N PRO A 12 20.59 -3.86 2.06
CA PRO A 12 20.70 -2.56 1.40
C PRO A 12 21.67 -2.73 0.23
N LEU A 13 21.23 -2.38 -0.98
CA LEU A 13 22.10 -2.41 -2.15
C LEU A 13 23.36 -1.63 -1.79
N SER A 14 24.53 -2.26 -1.82
CA SER A 14 25.80 -1.62 -1.47
C SER A 14 26.04 -0.30 -2.23
N ASP A 15 25.41 -0.18 -3.41
CA ASP A 15 25.54 0.97 -4.30
C ASP A 15 24.22 1.72 -4.55
N GLY A 16 23.09 1.29 -3.95
CA GLY A 16 21.78 1.93 -4.11
C GLY A 16 21.29 2.02 -5.57
N LEU A 17 20.11 2.63 -5.78
CA LEU A 17 19.68 3.05 -7.12
C LEU A 17 20.32 4.41 -7.43
N SER A 18 20.90 4.56 -8.63
CA SER A 18 21.42 5.87 -9.03
C SER A 18 20.27 6.90 -9.14
N THR A 19 20.58 8.17 -8.86
CA THR A 19 19.63 9.28 -9.02
C THR A 19 19.03 9.30 -10.42
N GLU A 20 19.84 9.06 -11.45
CA GLU A 20 19.37 8.98 -12.84
C GLU A 20 18.33 7.87 -13.04
N THR A 21 18.51 6.72 -12.41
CA THR A 21 17.55 5.62 -12.47
C THR A 21 16.23 6.00 -11.79
N VAL A 22 16.29 6.62 -10.63
CA VAL A 22 15.09 7.09 -9.89
C VAL A 22 14.33 8.13 -10.71
N GLU A 23 15.03 9.09 -11.34
CA GLU A 23 14.43 10.10 -12.21
C GLU A 23 13.77 9.48 -13.45
N LYS A 24 14.43 8.54 -14.12
CA LYS A 24 13.85 7.82 -15.26
C LYS A 24 12.58 7.04 -14.89
N LEU A 25 12.56 6.39 -13.73
CA LEU A 25 11.39 5.68 -13.23
C LEU A 25 10.24 6.65 -12.89
N ASN A 26 10.57 7.79 -12.28
CA ASN A 26 9.60 8.85 -12.02
C ASN A 26 8.99 9.36 -13.33
N ASP A 27 9.81 9.76 -14.29
CA ASP A 27 9.33 10.33 -15.56
C ASP A 27 8.51 9.31 -16.38
N ALA A 28 8.91 8.02 -16.39
CA ALA A 28 8.19 6.95 -17.07
C ALA A 28 6.81 6.65 -16.45
N THR A 29 6.56 7.10 -15.22
CA THR A 29 5.32 6.82 -14.47
C THR A 29 4.49 8.07 -14.16
N VAL A 30 4.83 9.20 -14.78
CA VAL A 30 3.99 10.41 -14.72
C VAL A 30 2.57 10.08 -15.18
N GLY A 31 1.58 10.67 -14.51
CA GLY A 31 0.17 10.33 -14.69
C GLY A 31 -0.35 9.31 -13.68
N GLN A 32 0.54 8.68 -12.90
CA GLN A 32 0.25 7.83 -11.75
C GLN A 32 -0.88 6.80 -12.03
N ASN A 33 -2.06 6.95 -11.48
CA ASN A 33 -3.19 6.03 -11.63
C ASN A 33 -3.70 5.87 -13.07
N ARG A 34 -3.24 6.66 -14.03
CA ARG A 34 -3.51 6.56 -15.48
C ARG A 34 -2.39 5.85 -16.23
N ASN A 35 -1.34 5.41 -15.54
CA ASN A 35 -0.15 4.81 -16.11
C ASN A 35 0.02 3.37 -15.59
N GLU A 36 -0.01 2.39 -16.48
CA GLU A 36 0.09 0.97 -16.11
C GLU A 36 1.42 0.63 -15.42
N GLN A 37 2.53 1.25 -15.84
CA GLN A 37 3.85 1.01 -15.25
C GLN A 37 3.89 1.46 -13.79
N TRP A 38 3.13 2.50 -13.43
CA TRP A 38 3.03 2.95 -12.05
C TRP A 38 2.45 1.87 -11.14
N TYR A 39 1.43 1.13 -11.59
CA TYR A 39 0.90 0.00 -10.83
C TYR A 39 1.91 -1.15 -10.75
N VAL A 40 2.64 -1.44 -11.83
CA VAL A 40 3.66 -2.49 -11.84
C VAL A 40 4.79 -2.17 -10.85
N LEU A 41 5.27 -0.93 -10.83
CA LEU A 41 6.35 -0.51 -9.93
C LEU A 41 5.92 -0.44 -8.46
N ARG A 42 4.64 -0.36 -8.17
CA ARG A 42 4.11 -0.36 -6.79
C ARG A 42 4.03 -1.75 -6.18
N LYS A 43 3.88 -2.80 -7.01
CA LYS A 43 3.75 -4.17 -6.52
C LYS A 43 5.00 -4.61 -5.74
N GLY A 44 4.77 -5.14 -4.54
CA GLY A 44 5.83 -5.57 -3.64
C GLY A 44 6.57 -4.42 -2.94
N ARG A 45 6.18 -3.16 -3.14
CA ARG A 45 6.73 -2.00 -2.44
C ARG A 45 5.77 -1.44 -1.43
N ILE A 46 6.30 -1.08 -0.27
CA ILE A 46 5.57 -0.29 0.73
C ILE A 46 5.57 1.14 0.20
N THR A 47 4.40 1.63 -0.20
CA THR A 47 4.25 3.01 -0.67
C THR A 47 3.87 3.92 0.48
N SER A 48 4.24 5.20 0.42
CA SER A 48 4.00 6.18 1.51
C SER A 48 2.55 6.20 2.01
N SER A 49 1.57 5.92 1.14
CA SER A 49 0.16 5.79 1.52
C SER A 49 -0.14 4.61 2.46
N ASN A 50 0.75 3.62 2.53
CA ASN A 50 0.63 2.45 3.41
C ASN A 50 1.49 2.55 4.68
N PHE A 51 2.36 3.54 4.81
CA PHE A 51 3.35 3.65 5.89
C PHE A 51 2.72 3.57 7.29
N HIS A 52 1.69 4.35 7.54
CA HIS A 52 0.97 4.31 8.82
C HIS A 52 0.36 2.93 9.10
N SER A 53 -0.28 2.33 8.10
CA SER A 53 -0.89 1.00 8.26
C SER A 53 0.15 -0.06 8.60
N VAL A 54 1.31 0.00 7.97
CA VAL A 54 2.46 -0.89 8.25
C VAL A 54 2.97 -0.68 9.67
N SER A 55 3.26 0.56 10.06
CA SER A 55 3.74 0.90 11.40
C SER A 55 2.76 0.42 12.49
N CYS A 56 1.45 0.65 12.30
CA CYS A 56 0.44 0.15 13.23
C CYS A 56 0.44 -1.38 13.36
N LYS A 57 0.69 -2.13 12.29
CA LYS A 57 0.77 -3.61 12.37
C LYS A 57 2.00 -4.06 13.15
N ILE A 58 3.12 -3.40 12.95
CA ILE A 58 4.38 -3.72 13.65
C ILE A 58 4.31 -3.34 15.12
N LYS A 59 3.94 -2.09 15.45
CA LYS A 59 3.89 -1.58 16.84
C LYS A 59 2.93 -2.38 17.72
N HIS A 60 1.80 -2.83 17.18
CA HIS A 60 0.84 -3.62 17.93
C HIS A 60 1.11 -5.13 17.86
N ASN A 61 2.23 -5.56 17.30
CA ASN A 61 2.63 -6.98 17.15
C ASN A 61 1.47 -7.88 16.68
N LYS A 62 0.79 -7.45 15.61
CA LYS A 62 -0.41 -8.13 15.10
C LYS A 62 -0.07 -9.49 14.51
N SER A 63 -0.99 -10.44 14.69
CA SER A 63 -0.86 -11.77 14.10
C SER A 63 -0.79 -11.74 12.57
N LYS A 64 -0.23 -12.79 11.96
CA LYS A 64 -0.11 -12.91 10.50
C LYS A 64 -1.45 -12.74 9.79
N ASP A 65 -2.56 -13.22 10.35
CA ASP A 65 -3.90 -13.09 9.76
C ASP A 65 -4.37 -11.64 9.66
N VAL A 66 -4.02 -10.82 10.65
CA VAL A 66 -4.35 -9.38 10.67
C VAL A 66 -3.46 -8.58 9.73
N VAL A 67 -2.25 -9.07 9.43
CA VAL A 67 -1.30 -8.47 8.48
C VAL A 67 -1.62 -8.82 7.03
N ARG A 68 -2.16 -10.01 6.79
CA ARG A 68 -2.40 -10.60 5.46
C ARG A 68 -3.15 -9.69 4.48
N PRO A 69 -4.25 -8.99 4.83
CA PRO A 69 -4.93 -8.10 3.89
C PRO A 69 -4.05 -6.95 3.41
N LEU A 70 -3.24 -6.36 4.31
CA LEU A 70 -2.30 -5.31 3.96
C LEU A 70 -1.17 -5.86 3.07
N LEU A 71 -0.60 -7.00 3.41
CA LEU A 71 0.40 -7.68 2.59
C LEU A 71 -0.14 -8.00 1.20
N SER A 72 -1.35 -8.55 1.09
CA SER A 72 -2.00 -8.85 -0.19
C SER A 72 -2.20 -7.60 -1.05
N ASN A 73 -2.52 -6.47 -0.42
CA ASN A 73 -2.63 -5.19 -1.12
C ASN A 73 -1.27 -4.71 -1.62
N ILE A 74 -0.23 -4.74 -0.78
CA ILE A 74 1.14 -4.35 -1.15
C ILE A 74 1.68 -5.22 -2.28
N MET A 75 1.45 -6.53 -2.21
CA MET A 75 1.88 -7.48 -3.24
C MET A 75 1.06 -7.39 -4.54
N GLY A 76 -0.03 -6.63 -4.53
CA GLY A 76 -0.90 -6.46 -5.70
C GLY A 76 -1.79 -7.67 -6.00
N TYR A 77 -2.08 -8.51 -4.99
CA TYR A 77 -2.99 -9.66 -5.12
C TYR A 77 -4.45 -9.26 -5.01
N THR A 78 -4.71 -8.12 -4.39
CA THR A 78 -6.04 -7.53 -4.25
C THR A 78 -6.04 -6.12 -4.84
N SER A 79 -7.16 -5.73 -5.43
CA SER A 79 -7.39 -4.37 -5.92
C SER A 79 -8.56 -3.75 -5.18
N VAL A 80 -8.46 -2.45 -4.95
CA VAL A 80 -9.58 -1.65 -4.44
C VAL A 80 -10.53 -1.36 -5.60
N ASN A 81 -11.84 -1.48 -5.37
CA ASN A 81 -12.84 -1.13 -6.39
C ASN A 81 -12.70 0.36 -6.76
N PRO A 82 -12.29 0.68 -7.99
CA PRO A 82 -12.06 2.07 -8.40
C PRO A 82 -13.36 2.90 -8.50
N ASN A 83 -14.53 2.24 -8.51
CA ASN A 83 -15.83 2.88 -8.65
C ASN A 83 -16.47 3.27 -7.30
N LEU A 84 -15.77 3.13 -6.18
CA LEU A 84 -16.24 3.67 -4.90
C LEU A 84 -16.47 5.18 -5.04
N LYS A 85 -17.65 5.65 -4.63
CA LYS A 85 -18.08 7.06 -4.81
C LYS A 85 -17.05 8.07 -4.30
N ALA A 86 -16.46 7.83 -3.14
CA ALA A 86 -15.44 8.71 -2.57
C ALA A 86 -14.16 8.77 -3.41
N LEU A 87 -13.70 7.62 -3.94
CA LEU A 87 -12.52 7.57 -4.80
C LEU A 87 -12.76 8.22 -6.15
N LYS A 88 -13.95 8.03 -6.73
CA LYS A 88 -14.34 8.68 -7.98
C LYS A 88 -14.38 10.18 -7.80
N TYR A 89 -15.06 10.66 -6.76
CA TYR A 89 -15.13 12.09 -6.42
C TYR A 89 -13.74 12.70 -6.22
N GLY A 90 -12.86 12.02 -5.45
CA GLY A 90 -11.48 12.48 -5.23
C GLY A 90 -10.72 12.68 -6.55
N ARG A 91 -10.80 11.71 -7.46
CA ARG A 91 -10.15 11.80 -8.79
C ARG A 91 -10.71 12.89 -9.68
N GLU A 92 -12.03 13.15 -9.60
CA GLU A 92 -12.68 14.20 -10.36
C GLU A 92 -12.33 15.60 -9.83
N MET A 93 -12.17 15.74 -8.53
CA MET A 93 -11.88 17.03 -7.88
C MET A 93 -10.39 17.36 -7.81
N GLU A 94 -9.50 16.38 -7.89
CA GLU A 94 -8.05 16.58 -7.79
C GLU A 94 -7.50 17.60 -8.81
N PRO A 95 -7.87 17.59 -10.11
CA PRO A 95 -7.42 18.62 -11.06
C PRO A 95 -7.83 20.03 -10.65
N ILE A 96 -9.04 20.20 -10.12
CA ILE A 96 -9.57 21.49 -9.64
C ILE A 96 -8.81 21.93 -8.39
N ALA A 97 -8.53 21.01 -7.48
CA ALA A 97 -7.73 21.27 -6.30
C ALA A 97 -6.30 21.72 -6.66
N LYS A 98 -5.67 21.06 -7.64
CA LYS A 98 -4.35 21.43 -8.16
C LYS A 98 -4.34 22.84 -8.75
N GLU A 99 -5.32 23.17 -9.56
CA GLU A 99 -5.45 24.53 -10.14
C GLU A 99 -5.63 25.59 -9.04
N SER A 100 -6.53 25.35 -8.09
CA SER A 100 -6.76 26.24 -6.96
C SER A 100 -5.49 26.49 -6.14
N TYR A 101 -4.77 25.41 -5.82
CA TYR A 101 -3.47 25.48 -5.12
C TYR A 101 -2.44 26.28 -5.90
N GLN A 102 -2.30 26.00 -7.21
CA GLN A 102 -1.34 26.72 -8.06
C GLN A 102 -1.62 28.21 -8.12
N LEU A 103 -2.90 28.60 -8.15
CA LEU A 103 -3.29 30.03 -8.11
C LEU A 103 -2.92 30.67 -6.77
N CYS A 104 -3.12 29.97 -5.66
CA CYS A 104 -2.70 30.44 -4.33
C CYS A 104 -1.18 30.62 -4.24
N MET A 105 -0.43 29.62 -4.68
CA MET A 105 1.04 29.66 -4.66
C MET A 105 1.61 30.78 -5.51
N LYS A 106 1.08 31.00 -6.71
CA LYS A 106 1.54 32.09 -7.60
C LYS A 106 1.30 33.49 -7.03
N LYS A 107 0.31 33.65 -6.14
CA LYS A 107 0.05 34.94 -5.48
C LYS A 107 1.02 35.22 -4.31
N GLY A 108 1.44 34.17 -3.60
CA GLY A 108 2.25 34.31 -2.38
C GLY A 108 3.74 34.02 -2.57
N HIS A 109 4.15 33.45 -3.71
CA HIS A 109 5.55 33.00 -3.91
C HIS A 109 6.11 33.45 -5.25
N THR A 110 7.43 33.55 -5.35
CA THR A 110 8.15 34.08 -6.51
C THR A 110 8.71 32.93 -7.37
N ASN A 111 8.54 33.01 -8.70
CA ASN A 111 9.05 32.05 -9.67
C ASN A 111 8.65 30.60 -9.35
N VAL A 112 7.36 30.40 -9.06
CA VAL A 112 6.82 29.08 -8.70
C VAL A 112 6.75 28.18 -9.92
N VAL A 113 7.34 27.00 -9.81
CA VAL A 113 7.32 25.93 -10.82
C VAL A 113 6.62 24.72 -10.21
N PHE A 114 5.75 24.09 -10.99
CA PHE A 114 5.04 22.86 -10.64
C PHE A 114 5.40 21.74 -11.62
N LYS A 115 5.81 20.59 -11.11
CA LYS A 115 6.08 19.41 -11.92
C LYS A 115 5.19 18.26 -11.47
N ASN A 116 4.42 17.68 -12.41
CA ASN A 116 3.76 16.40 -12.17
C ASN A 116 4.82 15.32 -12.00
N CYS A 117 4.56 14.36 -11.14
CA CYS A 117 5.48 13.28 -10.89
C CYS A 117 4.80 11.92 -10.95
N GLY A 118 5.61 10.89 -11.13
CA GLY A 118 5.23 9.50 -11.07
C GLY A 118 5.59 8.89 -9.72
N ILE A 119 6.29 7.74 -9.75
CA ILE A 119 6.77 7.07 -8.55
C ILE A 119 8.25 7.38 -8.31
N PHE A 120 8.55 7.79 -7.10
CA PHE A 120 9.92 7.84 -6.57
C PHE A 120 10.17 6.56 -5.78
N ILE A 121 11.30 5.93 -6.04
CA ILE A 121 11.75 4.74 -5.31
C ILE A 121 12.94 5.16 -4.46
N ASP A 122 12.93 4.78 -3.19
CA ASP A 122 14.05 5.06 -2.28
C ASP A 122 15.32 4.39 -2.82
N SER A 123 16.39 5.17 -2.97
CA SER A 123 17.64 4.70 -3.56
C SER A 123 18.33 3.63 -2.73
N CYS A 124 18.29 3.75 -1.41
CA CYS A 124 18.92 2.83 -0.46
C CYS A 124 17.98 1.68 -0.05
N ARG A 125 16.65 1.90 -0.14
CA ARG A 125 15.59 0.96 0.25
C ARG A 125 14.58 0.78 -0.88
N PRO A 126 14.92 0.05 -1.95
CA PRO A 126 14.07 -0.03 -3.16
C PRO A 126 12.69 -0.68 -2.92
N TYR A 127 12.44 -1.20 -1.74
CA TYR A 127 11.12 -1.66 -1.29
C TYR A 127 10.23 -0.55 -0.74
N LEU A 128 10.76 0.69 -0.59
CA LEU A 128 9.99 1.89 -0.25
C LEU A 128 9.77 2.75 -1.49
N ALA A 129 8.60 3.34 -1.59
CA ALA A 129 8.27 4.25 -2.69
C ALA A 129 7.27 5.32 -2.26
N ALA A 130 7.27 6.43 -3.00
CA ALA A 130 6.33 7.54 -2.83
C ALA A 130 5.87 8.09 -4.17
N SER A 131 4.66 8.64 -4.21
CA SER A 131 4.14 9.34 -5.38
C SER A 131 3.41 10.59 -4.89
N PRO A 132 4.13 11.70 -4.64
CA PRO A 132 3.49 12.98 -4.35
C PRO A 132 2.62 13.45 -5.53
N ASP A 133 1.65 14.28 -5.28
CA ASP A 133 0.79 14.80 -6.34
C ASP A 133 1.49 15.84 -7.22
N LEU A 134 2.38 16.66 -6.64
CA LEU A 134 3.24 17.59 -7.35
C LEU A 134 4.60 17.73 -6.65
N ILE A 135 5.63 18.03 -7.43
CA ILE A 135 6.84 18.72 -6.96
C ILE A 135 6.62 20.21 -7.17
N VAL A 136 6.99 20.98 -6.17
CA VAL A 136 6.83 22.44 -6.14
C VAL A 136 8.18 23.06 -5.87
N SER A 137 8.56 24.04 -6.69
CA SER A 137 9.80 24.81 -6.49
C SER A 137 9.48 26.29 -6.52
N CYS A 138 10.07 27.09 -5.67
CA CYS A 138 10.00 28.54 -5.74
C CYS A 138 11.27 29.21 -5.20
N SER A 139 11.56 30.41 -5.69
CA SER A 139 12.78 31.13 -5.29
C SER A 139 12.84 31.52 -3.81
N CYS A 140 11.70 31.56 -3.12
CA CYS A 140 11.61 31.98 -1.72
C CYS A 140 11.66 30.80 -0.71
N CYS A 141 11.23 29.59 -1.11
CA CYS A 141 11.13 28.44 -0.18
C CYS A 141 11.95 27.22 -0.63
N GLY A 142 12.53 27.27 -1.85
CA GLY A 142 13.19 26.10 -2.43
C GLY A 142 12.20 25.03 -2.91
N ASP A 143 12.63 23.77 -2.81
CA ASP A 143 11.91 22.62 -3.34
C ASP A 143 11.10 21.90 -2.26
N GLY A 144 9.86 21.59 -2.59
CA GLY A 144 8.95 20.82 -1.75
C GLY A 144 8.04 19.90 -2.55
N VAL A 145 7.11 19.28 -1.87
CA VAL A 145 6.04 18.47 -2.46
C VAL A 145 4.68 19.03 -2.09
N SER A 146 3.64 18.61 -2.78
CA SER A 146 2.27 18.84 -2.34
C SER A 146 1.44 17.56 -2.41
N GLU A 147 0.51 17.44 -1.47
CA GLU A 147 -0.44 16.34 -1.37
C GLU A 147 -1.86 16.90 -1.30
N PHE A 148 -2.74 16.44 -2.19
CA PHE A 148 -4.11 16.91 -2.27
C PHE A 148 -5.08 15.91 -1.67
N LYS A 149 -6.04 16.42 -0.91
CA LYS A 149 -7.18 15.64 -0.43
C LYS A 149 -8.49 16.33 -0.79
N CYS A 150 -9.34 15.59 -1.47
CA CYS A 150 -10.66 16.04 -1.89
C CYS A 150 -11.74 15.19 -1.21
N PRO A 151 -12.01 15.38 0.09
CA PRO A 151 -13.02 14.62 0.80
C PRO A 151 -14.42 14.96 0.27
N MET A 152 -15.24 13.93 0.07
CA MET A 152 -16.64 14.12 -0.32
C MET A 152 -17.45 14.57 0.89
N ILE A 153 -17.48 15.89 1.14
CA ILE A 153 -18.24 16.52 2.21
C ILE A 153 -19.46 17.21 1.61
N PRO A 154 -20.65 17.04 2.17
CA PRO A 154 -21.84 17.77 1.69
C PRO A 154 -21.67 19.27 1.82
N LYS A 155 -22.17 20.02 0.83
CA LYS A 155 -22.19 21.48 0.87
C LYS A 155 -22.85 21.98 2.16
N CYS A 156 -22.28 23.02 2.73
CA CYS A 156 -22.82 23.72 3.88
C CYS A 156 -23.25 25.13 3.42
N ASP A 157 -24.53 25.41 3.49
CA ASP A 157 -25.07 26.71 3.04
C ASP A 157 -24.82 27.84 4.07
N LEU A 158 -24.36 27.50 5.26
CA LEU A 158 -24.02 28.41 6.34
C LEU A 158 -22.59 28.94 6.31
N CYS A 159 -21.72 28.30 5.52
CA CYS A 159 -20.31 28.64 5.48
C CYS A 159 -19.95 29.22 4.11
N THR A 160 -19.28 30.37 4.11
CA THR A 160 -18.79 31.06 2.91
C THR A 160 -17.38 30.62 2.54
N ASP A 161 -16.63 30.11 3.54
CA ASP A 161 -15.26 29.62 3.42
C ASP A 161 -15.14 28.15 3.82
N PHE A 162 -13.93 27.66 4.08
CA PHE A 162 -13.70 26.28 4.52
C PHE A 162 -14.56 25.93 5.74
N CYS A 163 -15.42 24.92 5.59
CA CYS A 163 -16.49 24.64 6.53
C CYS A 163 -15.95 23.98 7.81
N LEU A 164 -15.97 24.71 8.92
CA LEU A 164 -15.60 24.20 10.24
C LEU A 164 -16.69 23.31 10.87
N CYS A 165 -17.95 23.42 10.40
CA CYS A 165 -19.07 22.62 10.93
C CYS A 165 -18.97 21.13 10.59
N LYS A 166 -18.25 20.78 9.51
CA LYS A 166 -18.10 19.43 8.97
C LYS A 166 -16.65 19.15 8.64
N LEU A 167 -15.79 19.12 9.66
CA LEU A 167 -14.37 18.85 9.47
C LEU A 167 -14.14 17.39 9.07
N PRO A 168 -13.26 17.13 8.08
CA PRO A 168 -12.73 15.79 7.85
C PRO A 168 -12.04 15.25 9.10
N VAL A 169 -12.18 13.96 9.35
CA VAL A 169 -11.62 13.30 10.55
C VAL A 169 -10.08 13.41 10.67
N PHE A 170 -9.42 13.71 9.57
CA PHE A 170 -7.97 13.91 9.55
C PHE A 170 -7.53 15.35 9.91
N LEU A 171 -8.45 16.30 10.04
CA LEU A 171 -8.16 17.65 10.53
C LEU A 171 -8.56 17.79 11.99
N ARG A 172 -7.82 18.62 12.71
CA ARG A 172 -8.11 19.10 14.06
C ARG A 172 -8.33 20.60 14.03
N ASN A 173 -9.21 21.06 14.89
CA ASN A 173 -9.39 22.48 15.19
C ASN A 173 -9.08 22.65 16.67
N GLU A 174 -7.95 23.30 16.97
CA GLU A 174 -7.54 23.62 18.31
C GLU A 174 -7.50 25.17 18.43
N ASP A 175 -8.41 25.73 19.21
CA ASP A 175 -8.56 27.17 19.44
C ASP A 175 -8.69 28.01 18.14
N GLY A 176 -9.38 27.48 17.15
CA GLY A 176 -9.59 28.12 15.85
C GLY A 176 -8.47 27.86 14.83
N ILE A 177 -7.41 27.20 15.22
CA ILE A 177 -6.29 26.85 14.34
C ILE A 177 -6.54 25.45 13.77
N LEU A 178 -6.68 25.38 12.45
CA LEU A 178 -6.79 24.10 11.73
C LEU A 178 -5.41 23.49 11.49
N SER A 179 -5.31 22.19 11.68
CA SER A 179 -4.10 21.44 11.37
C SER A 179 -4.40 19.99 10.99
N LEU A 180 -3.48 19.35 10.27
CA LEU A 180 -3.51 17.91 10.04
C LEU A 180 -3.26 17.18 11.38
N ASN A 181 -4.11 16.21 11.70
CA ASN A 181 -3.89 15.34 12.85
C ASN A 181 -2.60 14.53 12.66
N ARG A 182 -1.58 14.79 13.46
CA ARG A 182 -0.25 14.14 13.39
C ARG A 182 -0.29 12.62 13.59
N ASN A 183 -1.36 12.10 14.20
CA ASN A 183 -1.59 10.66 14.35
C ASN A 183 -2.37 10.04 13.17
N HIS A 184 -2.78 10.83 12.18
CA HIS A 184 -3.48 10.32 11.02
C HIS A 184 -2.53 9.76 9.96
N ALA A 185 -3.00 8.79 9.17
CA ALA A 185 -2.23 8.14 8.11
C ALA A 185 -1.65 9.12 7.08
N TYR A 186 -2.28 10.27 6.87
CA TYR A 186 -1.80 11.29 5.94
C TYR A 186 -0.51 11.96 6.42
N PHE A 187 -0.31 12.08 7.74
CA PHE A 187 0.96 12.62 8.24
C PHE A 187 2.12 11.69 7.92
N ALA A 188 1.97 10.38 8.18
CA ALA A 188 2.98 9.39 7.81
C ALA A 188 3.21 9.33 6.28
N GLN A 189 2.16 9.49 5.48
CA GLN A 189 2.27 9.57 4.02
C GLN A 189 3.14 10.75 3.58
N ILE A 190 2.89 11.94 4.12
CA ILE A 190 3.60 13.19 3.81
C ILE A 190 5.06 13.10 4.24
N GLN A 191 5.33 12.63 5.45
CA GLN A 191 6.70 12.44 5.95
C GLN A 191 7.48 11.46 5.05
N GLY A 192 6.84 10.36 4.66
CA GLY A 192 7.44 9.40 3.72
C GLY A 192 7.67 9.97 2.32
N GLN A 193 6.79 10.82 1.82
CA GLN A 193 6.99 11.50 0.54
C GLN A 193 8.20 12.43 0.58
N MET A 194 8.32 13.23 1.63
CA MET A 194 9.47 14.12 1.82
C MET A 194 10.78 13.35 1.93
N ALA A 195 10.82 12.32 2.74
CA ALA A 195 12.01 11.49 2.93
C ALA A 195 12.50 10.87 1.61
N ILE A 196 11.60 10.19 0.88
CA ILE A 196 11.94 9.47 -0.36
C ILE A 196 12.32 10.43 -1.50
N THR A 197 11.73 11.62 -1.51
CA THR A 197 12.02 12.62 -2.56
C THR A 197 13.16 13.57 -2.18
N GLY A 198 13.68 13.50 -0.94
CA GLY A 198 14.71 14.38 -0.43
C GLY A 198 14.25 15.85 -0.29
N ARG A 199 12.97 16.08 0.03
CA ARG A 199 12.41 17.42 0.20
C ARG A 199 12.04 17.66 1.64
N PHE A 200 12.12 18.94 2.07
CA PHE A 200 12.03 19.29 3.48
C PHE A 200 10.68 19.89 3.88
N TRP A 201 9.78 20.13 2.93
CA TRP A 201 8.44 20.62 3.22
C TRP A 201 7.41 20.01 2.25
N CYS A 202 6.18 19.91 2.75
CA CYS A 202 5.00 19.50 1.99
C CYS A 202 3.86 20.47 2.26
N ASP A 203 3.23 20.99 1.20
CA ASP A 203 1.97 21.69 1.31
C ASP A 203 0.83 20.66 1.26
N PHE A 204 0.21 20.42 2.41
CA PHE A 204 -0.97 19.59 2.54
C PHE A 204 -2.20 20.43 2.22
N PHE A 205 -2.84 20.14 1.08
CA PHE A 205 -3.95 20.93 0.57
C PHE A 205 -5.25 20.14 0.55
N VAL A 206 -6.28 20.65 1.23
CA VAL A 206 -7.60 20.06 1.29
C VAL A 206 -8.58 20.92 0.52
N TYR A 207 -9.22 20.34 -0.51
CA TYR A 207 -10.20 20.99 -1.34
C TYR A 207 -11.61 20.45 -1.05
N THR A 208 -12.56 21.35 -0.80
CA THR A 208 -13.97 21.00 -0.63
C THR A 208 -14.85 21.96 -1.45
N CYS A 209 -16.13 21.63 -1.63
CA CYS A 209 -17.08 22.52 -2.27
C CYS A 209 -17.35 23.83 -1.48
N ASN A 210 -16.89 23.93 -0.24
CA ASN A 210 -17.02 25.08 0.66
C ASN A 210 -15.69 25.83 0.87
N GLY A 211 -14.69 25.62 0.01
CA GLY A 211 -13.40 26.27 0.13
C GLY A 211 -12.24 25.29 0.31
N ASN A 212 -11.07 25.84 0.58
CA ASN A 212 -9.86 25.05 0.72
C ASN A 212 -9.12 25.36 2.03
N PHE A 213 -8.31 24.42 2.47
CA PHE A 213 -7.40 24.56 3.59
C PHE A 213 -6.00 24.16 3.13
N SER A 214 -4.98 24.89 3.56
CA SER A 214 -3.58 24.56 3.26
C SER A 214 -2.74 24.65 4.53
N GLU A 215 -1.90 23.66 4.74
CA GLU A 215 -0.92 23.64 5.81
C GLU A 215 0.44 23.24 5.24
N ARG A 216 1.48 24.05 5.48
CA ARG A 216 2.85 23.64 5.22
C ARG A 216 3.37 22.82 6.36
N ILE A 217 3.80 21.61 6.05
CA ILE A 217 4.34 20.64 7.01
C ILE A 217 5.81 20.45 6.69
N GLU A 218 6.64 20.62 7.70
CA GLU A 218 8.08 20.39 7.58
C GLU A 218 8.43 18.91 7.81
N PHE A 219 9.57 18.51 7.29
CA PHE A 219 10.08 17.17 7.48
C PHE A 219 10.54 16.97 8.93
N ASP A 220 9.95 15.99 9.58
CA ASP A 220 10.27 15.55 10.92
C ASP A 220 11.15 14.30 10.85
N LYS A 221 12.45 14.52 11.00
CA LYS A 221 13.43 13.43 10.88
C LYS A 221 13.24 12.37 11.95
N ASP A 222 13.00 12.76 13.19
CA ASP A 222 12.88 11.80 14.30
C ASP A 222 11.64 10.94 14.14
N TYR A 223 10.52 11.55 13.75
CA TYR A 223 9.31 10.82 13.39
C TYR A 223 9.55 9.83 12.25
N TYR A 224 10.27 10.25 11.20
CA TYR A 224 10.52 9.39 10.05
C TYR A 224 11.50 8.27 10.37
N ASP A 225 12.51 8.49 11.16
CA ASP A 225 13.47 7.46 11.59
C ASP A 225 12.75 6.33 12.36
N ASP A 226 11.85 6.68 13.28
CA ASP A 226 11.01 5.71 13.99
C ASP A 226 10.08 4.94 13.02
N LEU A 227 9.44 5.66 12.11
CA LEU A 227 8.58 5.07 11.11
C LEU A 227 9.35 4.11 10.21
N GLN A 228 10.53 4.49 9.74
CA GLN A 228 11.40 3.69 8.89
C GLN A 228 11.80 2.37 9.53
N CYS A 229 12.11 2.36 10.84
CA CYS A 229 12.39 1.12 11.57
C CYS A 229 11.23 0.12 11.47
N ASP A 230 9.98 0.59 11.57
CA ASP A 230 8.79 -0.24 11.42
C ASP A 230 8.65 -0.76 9.98
N LEU A 231 8.93 0.09 8.96
CA LEU A 231 8.86 -0.29 7.54
C LEU A 231 9.91 -1.36 7.20
N ASP A 232 11.15 -1.18 7.66
CA ASP A 232 12.24 -2.13 7.47
C ASP A 232 11.90 -3.48 8.12
N ARG A 233 11.35 -3.44 9.34
CA ARG A 233 10.91 -4.65 10.04
C ARG A 233 9.78 -5.37 9.31
N PHE A 234 8.79 -4.64 8.79
CA PHE A 234 7.69 -5.22 8.03
C PHE A 234 8.19 -5.87 6.74
N PHE A 235 9.08 -5.19 6.02
CA PHE A 235 9.69 -5.74 4.80
C PHE A 235 10.37 -7.06 5.09
N ASN A 236 11.24 -7.12 6.09
CA ASN A 236 12.00 -8.33 6.43
C ASN A 236 11.12 -9.48 6.91
N LEU A 237 10.09 -9.19 7.73
CA LEU A 237 9.24 -10.23 8.32
C LEU A 237 8.20 -10.80 7.34
N TYR A 238 7.68 -9.96 6.42
CA TYR A 238 6.52 -10.36 5.62
C TYR A 238 6.77 -10.31 4.12
N ILE A 239 7.30 -9.21 3.58
CA ILE A 239 7.46 -9.06 2.13
C ILE A 239 8.59 -9.94 1.61
N LEU A 240 9.73 -9.93 2.27
CA LEU A 240 10.88 -10.76 1.88
C LEU A 240 10.55 -12.25 1.98
N ALA A 241 9.81 -12.66 3.02
CA ALA A 241 9.36 -14.03 3.16
C ALA A 241 8.41 -14.45 2.02
N GLU A 242 7.49 -13.57 1.64
CA GLU A 242 6.57 -13.80 0.52
C GLU A 242 7.30 -13.97 -0.82
N PHE A 243 8.33 -13.15 -1.08
CA PHE A 243 9.17 -13.30 -2.27
C PHE A 243 9.95 -14.61 -2.28
N LYS A 244 10.54 -15.00 -1.15
CA LYS A 244 11.30 -16.27 -1.03
C LYS A 244 10.41 -17.47 -1.29
N ASN A 245 9.22 -17.51 -0.71
CA ASN A 245 8.27 -18.60 -0.92
C ASN A 245 7.89 -18.75 -2.40
N ARG A 246 7.68 -17.64 -3.12
CA ARG A 246 7.36 -17.66 -4.56
C ARG A 246 8.53 -18.04 -5.45
N SER A 247 9.76 -17.68 -5.06
CA SER A 247 10.94 -18.07 -5.83
C SER A 247 11.15 -19.59 -5.78
N VAL A 248 10.82 -20.22 -4.67
CA VAL A 248 10.83 -21.69 -4.54
C VAL A 248 9.73 -22.31 -5.43
N GLU A 249 8.50 -21.76 -5.42
CA GLU A 249 7.41 -22.27 -6.28
C GLU A 249 7.73 -22.17 -7.77
N ASN A 250 8.40 -21.09 -8.22
CA ASN A 250 8.77 -20.89 -9.62
C ASN A 250 9.97 -21.70 -10.08
N SER A 251 10.86 -22.13 -9.18
CA SER A 251 12.00 -22.98 -9.54
C SER A 251 11.61 -24.44 -9.86
N PHE A 252 10.35 -24.81 -9.60
CA PHE A 252 9.80 -26.13 -9.93
C PHE A 252 8.99 -26.16 -11.25
N THR A 253 8.97 -25.07 -12.03
CA THR A 253 8.12 -24.97 -13.26
C THR A 253 8.88 -24.97 -14.58
N GLU A 254 10.20 -25.21 -14.60
CA GLU A 254 10.94 -25.42 -15.85
C GLU A 254 11.46 -26.87 -15.91
N ASP A 255 10.86 -27.64 -16.84
CA ASP A 255 11.25 -28.96 -17.34
C ASP A 255 11.23 -30.15 -16.37
N GLU A 256 10.04 -30.82 -16.25
CA GLU A 256 9.87 -32.28 -16.46
C GLU A 256 8.40 -32.66 -16.21
N PRO A 257 7.84 -33.72 -16.83
CA PRO A 257 6.49 -34.18 -16.53
C PRO A 257 6.46 -34.75 -15.11
N MET A 258 5.63 -34.12 -14.26
CA MET A 258 5.54 -34.47 -12.84
C MET A 258 5.08 -35.89 -12.63
N ASP A 259 5.97 -36.75 -12.18
CA ASP A 259 5.65 -37.92 -11.39
C ASP A 259 4.99 -37.46 -10.07
N VAL A 260 3.79 -37.96 -9.80
CA VAL A 260 2.89 -37.48 -8.74
C VAL A 260 3.32 -37.91 -7.33
N ASP A 261 4.54 -38.40 -7.12
CA ASP A 261 4.91 -39.14 -5.90
C ASP A 261 5.83 -38.45 -4.92
N VAL A 262 6.14 -37.15 -5.00
CA VAL A 262 7.00 -36.51 -3.97
C VAL A 262 6.48 -35.14 -3.56
N VAL A 263 5.41 -35.09 -2.78
CA VAL A 263 5.22 -34.01 -1.81
C VAL A 263 5.15 -34.64 -0.43
N LYS A 264 6.30 -35.11 0.04
CA LYS A 264 6.48 -35.49 1.43
C LYS A 264 6.71 -34.23 2.27
N ASN A 265 5.75 -33.97 3.14
CA ASN A 265 5.85 -33.36 4.48
C ASN A 265 7.08 -32.47 4.75
N VAL A 266 6.86 -31.15 4.72
CA VAL A 266 7.59 -30.24 5.58
C VAL A 266 6.70 -29.99 6.80
N ASN A 267 6.92 -30.79 7.84
CA ASN A 267 6.36 -30.57 9.16
C ASN A 267 7.16 -29.46 9.84
N ASP A 268 6.58 -28.26 9.84
CA ASP A 268 6.75 -27.32 10.94
C ASP A 268 5.45 -26.49 11.04
N GLY A 269 4.57 -26.97 11.93
CA GLY A 269 3.34 -26.29 12.34
C GLY A 269 2.20 -26.31 11.29
N ASN A 270 1.43 -27.36 11.24
CA ASN A 270 0.02 -27.53 10.79
C ASN A 270 -0.55 -26.53 9.75
N VAL A 271 0.19 -26.22 8.69
CA VAL A 271 -0.29 -25.39 7.59
C VAL A 271 -0.46 -26.24 6.34
N PHE A 272 -1.69 -26.32 5.83
CA PHE A 272 -2.02 -27.03 4.60
C PHE A 272 -2.41 -26.05 3.51
N PHE A 273 -2.33 -26.46 2.24
CA PHE A 273 -2.73 -25.65 1.09
C PHE A 273 -3.84 -26.36 0.31
N CYS A 274 -4.89 -25.59 -0.05
CA CYS A 274 -5.94 -26.11 -0.91
C CYS A 274 -5.45 -26.22 -2.35
N PRO A 275 -5.47 -27.40 -3.00
CA PRO A 275 -5.00 -27.58 -4.36
C PRO A 275 -5.77 -26.77 -5.41
N ILE A 276 -7.03 -26.40 -5.13
CA ILE A 276 -7.89 -25.66 -6.06
C ILE A 276 -7.56 -24.16 -6.06
N CYS A 277 -7.63 -23.51 -4.89
CA CYS A 277 -7.45 -22.05 -4.81
C CYS A 277 -6.05 -21.64 -4.34
N LYS A 278 -5.15 -22.59 -4.03
CA LYS A 278 -3.80 -22.40 -3.47
C LYS A 278 -3.79 -21.60 -2.15
N GLY A 279 -4.95 -21.41 -1.54
CA GLY A 279 -5.11 -20.75 -0.24
C GLY A 279 -4.70 -21.62 0.92
N ILE A 280 -4.24 -21.00 2.00
CA ILE A 280 -3.80 -21.67 3.23
C ILE A 280 -5.01 -22.22 3.98
N ILE A 281 -4.88 -23.45 4.49
CA ILE A 281 -5.78 -24.12 5.41
C ILE A 281 -5.04 -24.24 6.75
N LEU A 282 -5.60 -23.62 7.79
CA LEU A 282 -5.08 -23.65 9.15
C LEU A 282 -5.83 -24.68 9.97
N ASP A 283 -5.11 -25.54 10.66
CA ASP A 283 -5.69 -26.62 11.49
C ASP A 283 -6.38 -26.12 12.76
N ASP A 284 -6.18 -24.85 13.16
CA ASP A 284 -6.55 -24.36 14.49
C ASP A 284 -7.61 -23.25 14.53
N VAL A 285 -8.40 -23.06 13.46
CA VAL A 285 -9.38 -21.98 13.42
C VAL A 285 -10.80 -22.50 13.62
N LYS A 286 -11.33 -22.32 14.84
CA LYS A 286 -12.72 -22.61 15.21
C LYS A 286 -13.78 -21.70 14.53
N THR A 287 -13.41 -20.92 13.50
CA THR A 287 -14.34 -20.01 12.85
C THR A 287 -15.02 -20.63 11.63
N PHE A 288 -16.29 -20.33 11.45
CA PHE A 288 -17.20 -20.85 10.44
C PHE A 288 -16.75 -20.67 8.97
N LYS A 289 -15.77 -19.80 8.70
CA LYS A 289 -15.27 -19.51 7.33
C LYS A 289 -14.03 -20.30 6.91
N ALA A 290 -13.41 -21.04 7.83
CA ALA A 290 -12.17 -21.78 7.56
C ALA A 290 -12.40 -23.30 7.63
N GLN A 291 -13.52 -23.78 7.12
CA GLN A 291 -13.81 -25.21 7.13
C GLN A 291 -13.13 -25.88 5.95
N SER A 292 -12.43 -26.95 6.26
CA SER A 292 -11.69 -27.77 5.30
C SER A 292 -11.96 -29.24 5.51
N VAL A 293 -11.71 -30.04 4.49
CA VAL A 293 -11.84 -31.49 4.49
C VAL A 293 -10.59 -32.11 3.87
N GLN A 294 -10.10 -33.17 4.47
CA GLN A 294 -9.03 -33.97 3.90
C GLN A 294 -9.63 -35.03 2.99
N CYS A 295 -9.01 -35.26 1.84
CA CYS A 295 -9.37 -36.37 0.95
C CYS A 295 -8.79 -37.68 1.50
N ASP A 296 -9.63 -38.69 1.69
CA ASP A 296 -9.21 -39.98 2.24
C ASP A 296 -8.33 -40.82 1.29
N LYS A 297 -8.27 -40.44 0.00
CA LYS A 297 -7.43 -41.13 -0.99
C LYS A 297 -6.07 -40.46 -1.22
N CYS A 298 -6.04 -39.13 -1.45
CA CYS A 298 -4.78 -38.42 -1.73
C CYS A 298 -4.24 -37.65 -0.53
N HIS A 299 -4.95 -37.63 0.59
CA HIS A 299 -4.57 -36.96 1.84
C HIS A 299 -4.34 -35.44 1.74
N LEU A 300 -4.76 -34.82 0.64
CA LEU A 300 -4.71 -33.36 0.47
C LEU A 300 -5.91 -32.69 1.12
N TRP A 301 -5.70 -31.47 1.62
CA TRP A 301 -6.72 -30.67 2.28
C TRP A 301 -7.39 -29.69 1.29
N PHE A 302 -8.69 -29.52 1.41
CA PHE A 302 -9.51 -28.66 0.54
C PHE A 302 -10.41 -27.76 1.38
N HIS A 303 -10.58 -26.49 0.99
CA HIS A 303 -11.63 -25.68 1.58
C HIS A 303 -13.01 -26.20 1.18
N PHE A 304 -13.96 -26.20 2.10
CA PHE A 304 -15.33 -26.58 1.83
C PHE A 304 -15.94 -25.82 0.65
N SER A 305 -15.66 -24.52 0.56
CA SER A 305 -16.09 -23.65 -0.53
C SER A 305 -15.53 -24.04 -1.90
N CYS A 306 -14.29 -24.55 -1.94
CA CYS A 306 -13.62 -24.93 -3.19
C CYS A 306 -14.12 -26.26 -3.77
N VAL A 307 -14.62 -27.15 -2.90
CA VAL A 307 -15.14 -28.46 -3.28
C VAL A 307 -16.65 -28.56 -3.12
N HIS A 308 -17.31 -27.42 -2.86
CA HIS A 308 -18.77 -27.31 -2.71
C HIS A 308 -19.37 -28.30 -1.70
N VAL A 309 -18.67 -28.52 -0.58
CA VAL A 309 -19.08 -29.46 0.48
C VAL A 309 -19.45 -28.65 1.74
N THR A 310 -20.39 -29.18 2.51
CA THR A 310 -20.80 -28.63 3.79
C THR A 310 -20.60 -29.65 4.90
N LYS A 311 -20.50 -29.19 6.16
CA LYS A 311 -20.42 -30.10 7.33
C LYS A 311 -21.57 -31.10 7.39
N THR A 312 -22.74 -30.70 6.95
CA THR A 312 -23.93 -31.55 6.94
C THR A 312 -23.79 -32.72 5.98
N VAL A 313 -23.20 -32.48 4.81
CA VAL A 313 -22.94 -33.51 3.78
C VAL A 313 -21.88 -34.51 4.21
N LEU A 314 -20.92 -34.06 5.06
CA LEU A 314 -19.85 -34.92 5.55
C LEU A 314 -20.22 -35.76 6.77
N LYS A 315 -21.26 -35.36 7.56
CA LYS A 315 -21.67 -36.06 8.77
C LYS A 315 -22.11 -37.50 8.52
N ASP A 316 -22.68 -37.75 7.34
CA ASP A 316 -23.24 -39.06 6.99
C ASP A 316 -22.30 -39.89 6.09
N LYS A 317 -21.11 -39.39 5.78
CA LYS A 317 -20.11 -40.10 4.94
C LYS A 317 -18.96 -40.63 5.81
N LYS A 318 -18.64 -41.91 5.67
CA LYS A 318 -17.47 -42.52 6.31
C LYS A 318 -16.15 -42.07 5.68
N GLU A 319 -16.18 -41.77 4.37
CA GLU A 319 -15.01 -41.34 3.59
C GLU A 319 -15.42 -40.25 2.59
N TRP A 320 -14.52 -39.34 2.31
CA TRP A 320 -14.70 -38.26 1.31
C TRP A 320 -13.52 -38.24 0.33
N PHE A 321 -13.81 -38.24 -0.94
CA PHE A 321 -12.82 -38.16 -2.03
C PHE A 321 -12.96 -36.84 -2.77
N CYS A 322 -11.81 -36.21 -3.08
CA CYS A 322 -11.81 -34.98 -3.84
C CYS A 322 -12.20 -35.21 -5.32
N PRO A 323 -12.59 -34.16 -6.08
CA PRO A 323 -12.98 -34.28 -7.47
C PRO A 323 -11.89 -34.83 -8.40
N HIS A 324 -10.64 -34.89 -7.96
CA HIS A 324 -9.48 -35.36 -8.72
C HIS A 324 -9.08 -36.81 -8.35
N CYS A 325 -9.76 -37.42 -7.40
CA CYS A 325 -9.58 -38.81 -6.99
C CYS A 325 -10.74 -39.70 -7.34
#